data_0810e3fa33f764eb914d75af449621ab
#
_entry.id   0810e3fa33f764eb914d75af449621ab
#
_cell.length_a   1.000
_cell.length_b   1.000
_cell.length_c   1.000
_cell.angle_alpha   90.00
_cell.angle_beta   90.00
_cell.angle_gamma   90.00
#
_symmetry.space_group_name_H-M   'P 1'
#
loop_
_entity.id
_entity.type
_entity.pdbx_description
1 polymer ?
#
loop_
_entity_poly.entity_id
_entity_poly.type
_entity_poly.pdbx_seq_one_letter_code
_entity_poly.pdbx_strand_id
1 'polypeptide(L)' 'PPDRAELEVAGGAPDPVVLKADGGALPLTWLVEGAPIPSEPHRRDVSWQPDAPGFYKLTVIDAKGRADGVTVRLK' A
#
# COMPACT_ATOMS: atom_id res chain seq x y z
N PRO A 1 -20.17 4.52 2.18
CA PRO A 1 -18.90 3.85 2.38
C PRO A 1 -18.18 3.60 1.08
N PRO A 2 -16.85 3.59 1.08
CA PRO A 2 -16.12 3.36 -0.16
C PRO A 2 -16.30 1.93 -0.65
N ASP A 3 -16.54 1.79 -1.94
CA ASP A 3 -16.69 0.49 -2.58
C ASP A 3 -15.36 -0.21 -2.82
N ARG A 4 -14.29 0.54 -2.79
CA ARG A 4 -12.94 0.03 -3.03
C ARG A 4 -11.98 0.57 -1.98
N ALA A 5 -10.83 -0.07 -1.85
CA ALA A 5 -9.81 0.38 -0.93
C ALA A 5 -9.26 1.73 -1.35
N GLU A 6 -9.12 2.63 -0.38
CA GLU A 6 -8.44 3.90 -0.60
C GLU A 6 -7.08 3.81 0.11
N LEU A 7 -6.02 4.09 -0.64
CA LEU A 7 -4.67 3.96 -0.15
C LEU A 7 -4.23 5.21 0.61
N GLU A 8 -3.78 5.01 1.85
CA GLU A 8 -3.18 6.06 2.66
C GLU A 8 -1.74 5.69 2.97
N VAL A 9 -0.86 6.67 2.99
CA VAL A 9 0.55 6.47 3.23
C VAL A 9 1.01 7.37 4.37
N ALA A 10 1.75 6.80 5.32
CA ALA A 10 2.30 7.54 6.45
C ALA A 10 3.71 7.04 6.76
N GLY A 11 4.49 7.86 7.48
CA GLY A 11 5.84 7.50 7.86
C GLY A 11 6.86 7.80 6.76
N GLY A 12 8.00 7.18 6.89
CA GLY A 12 9.13 7.37 5.99
C GLY A 12 10.43 7.38 6.77
N ALA A 13 11.56 7.33 6.07
CA ALA A 13 12.88 7.21 6.66
C ALA A 13 13.10 8.24 7.79
N PRO A 14 13.73 7.83 8.93
CA PRO A 14 14.28 6.50 9.16
C PRO A 14 13.25 5.43 9.48
N ASP A 15 11.99 5.82 9.72
CA ASP A 15 10.92 4.88 10.04
C ASP A 15 10.40 4.18 8.80
N PRO A 16 9.83 2.96 8.92
CA PRO A 16 9.18 2.32 7.79
C PRO A 16 8.00 3.14 7.27
N VAL A 17 7.73 2.99 5.98
CA VAL A 17 6.53 3.55 5.39
C VAL A 17 5.36 2.64 5.73
N VAL A 18 4.29 3.21 6.23
CA VAL A 18 3.07 2.45 6.55
C VAL A 18 2.03 2.74 5.48
N LEU A 19 1.57 1.66 4.85
CA LEU A 19 0.51 1.72 3.85
C LEU A 19 -0.76 1.22 4.50
N LYS A 20 -1.84 1.95 4.33
CA LYS A 20 -3.11 1.61 4.94
C LYS A 20 -4.22 1.73 3.90
N ALA A 21 -5.15 0.80 3.93
CA ALA A 21 -6.31 0.81 3.05
C ALA A 21 -7.58 1.07 3.86
N ASP A 22 -8.39 2.01 3.40
CA ASP A 22 -9.69 2.30 3.98
C ASP A 22 -10.74 1.88 2.99
N GLY A 23 -11.61 0.95 3.39
CA GLY A 23 -12.60 0.38 2.50
C GLY A 23 -12.07 -0.79 1.69
N GLY A 24 -12.88 -1.25 0.73
CA GLY A 24 -12.54 -2.39 -0.12
C GLY A 24 -12.77 -3.72 0.56
N ALA A 25 -12.76 -4.79 -0.23
CA ALA A 25 -13.00 -6.14 0.23
C ALA A 25 -11.70 -6.85 0.56
N LEU A 26 -11.62 -7.48 1.73
CA LEU A 26 -10.49 -8.32 2.09
C LEU A 26 -10.57 -9.66 1.37
N PRO A 27 -9.46 -10.31 1.06
CA PRO A 27 -8.07 -9.91 1.35
C PRO A 27 -7.54 -8.84 0.41
N LEU A 28 -6.52 -8.12 0.87
CA LEU A 28 -5.87 -7.06 0.11
C LEU A 28 -4.49 -7.51 -0.35
N THR A 29 -4.10 -7.08 -1.54
CA THR A 29 -2.76 -7.30 -2.07
C THR A 29 -2.06 -5.95 -2.22
N TRP A 30 -0.85 -5.86 -1.72
CA TRP A 30 -0.07 -4.63 -1.74
C TRP A 30 1.09 -4.79 -2.71
N LEU A 31 1.28 -3.78 -3.56
CA LEU A 31 2.33 -3.78 -4.56
C LEU A 31 3.20 -2.54 -4.42
N VAL A 32 4.50 -2.72 -4.55
CA VAL A 32 5.46 -1.62 -4.65
C VAL A 32 6.14 -1.76 -6.00
N GLU A 33 6.00 -0.76 -6.87
CA GLU A 33 6.55 -0.78 -8.23
C GLU A 33 6.10 -2.02 -9.00
N GLY A 34 4.85 -2.42 -8.80
CA GLY A 34 4.28 -3.58 -9.48
C GLY A 34 4.62 -4.93 -8.89
N ALA A 35 5.44 -4.99 -7.84
CA ALA A 35 5.84 -6.24 -7.20
C ALA A 35 5.11 -6.42 -5.87
N PRO A 36 4.53 -7.60 -5.60
CA PRO A 36 3.85 -7.85 -4.33
C PRO A 36 4.84 -7.80 -3.17
N ILE A 37 4.39 -7.23 -2.06
CA ILE A 37 5.18 -7.24 -0.83
C ILE A 37 4.49 -8.13 0.21
N PRO A 38 5.27 -8.71 1.14
CA PRO A 38 4.68 -9.55 2.19
C PRO A 38 3.69 -8.77 3.02
N SER A 39 2.52 -9.36 3.27
CA SER A 39 1.48 -8.71 4.06
C SER A 39 0.52 -9.75 4.62
N GLU A 40 -0.20 -9.36 5.66
CA GLU A 40 -1.27 -10.17 6.22
C GLU A 40 -2.53 -9.95 5.39
N PRO A 41 -3.10 -10.98 4.76
CA PRO A 41 -4.24 -10.77 3.83
C PRO A 41 -5.45 -10.11 4.44
N HIS A 42 -5.69 -10.32 5.72
CA HIS A 42 -6.89 -9.80 6.38
C HIS A 42 -6.64 -8.50 7.15
N ARG A 43 -5.45 -7.93 7.03
CA ARG A 43 -5.13 -6.64 7.63
C ARG A 43 -5.24 -5.54 6.58
N ARG A 44 -5.58 -4.35 7.07
CA ARG A 44 -5.73 -3.18 6.21
C ARG A 44 -4.51 -2.29 6.22
N ASP A 45 -3.40 -2.77 6.79
CA ASP A 45 -2.16 -2.02 6.84
C ASP A 45 -0.96 -2.93 6.58
N VAL A 46 0.12 -2.32 6.11
CA VAL A 46 1.37 -3.02 5.90
C VAL A 46 2.50 -2.01 6.10
N SER A 47 3.61 -2.47 6.65
CA SER A 47 4.82 -1.66 6.77
C SER A 47 5.82 -2.08 5.71
N TRP A 48 6.48 -1.10 5.12
CA TRP A 48 7.45 -1.34 4.06
C TRP A 48 8.65 -0.42 4.23
N GLN A 49 9.86 -0.97 4.11
CA GLN A 49 11.09 -0.21 4.23
C GLN A 49 11.71 -0.07 2.84
N PRO A 50 11.80 1.15 2.30
CA PRO A 50 12.43 1.33 1.00
C PRO A 50 13.94 1.12 1.07
N ASP A 51 14.51 0.61 -0.01
CA ASP A 51 15.95 0.39 -0.10
C ASP A 51 16.73 1.66 -0.36
N ALA A 52 16.10 2.64 -0.99
CA ALA A 52 16.78 3.86 -1.41
C ALA A 52 15.76 5.00 -1.55
N PRO A 53 16.21 6.25 -1.47
CA PRO A 53 15.33 7.37 -1.78
C PRO A 53 14.87 7.35 -3.23
N GLY A 54 13.75 7.97 -3.50
CA GLY A 54 13.23 8.08 -4.85
C GLY A 54 11.72 8.10 -4.90
N PHE A 55 11.19 7.95 -6.10
CA PHE A 55 9.76 7.85 -6.32
C PHE A 55 9.34 6.39 -6.34
N TYR A 56 8.24 6.09 -5.67
CA TYR A 56 7.70 4.73 -5.64
C TYR A 56 6.21 4.77 -5.92
N LYS A 57 5.77 3.87 -6.79
CA LYS A 57 4.36 3.68 -7.06
C LYS A 57 3.84 2.57 -6.15
N LEU A 58 2.88 2.93 -5.31
CA LEU A 58 2.30 2.01 -4.33
C LEU A 58 0.87 1.71 -4.75
N THR A 59 0.49 0.45 -4.71
CA THR A 59 -0.82 0.01 -5.16
C THR A 59 -1.41 -0.97 -4.15
N VAL A 60 -2.71 -0.89 -3.96
CA VAL A 60 -3.47 -1.90 -3.23
C VAL A 60 -4.57 -2.44 -4.14
N ILE A 61 -4.76 -3.76 -4.13
CA ILE A 61 -5.79 -4.42 -4.90
C ILE A 61 -6.69 -5.18 -3.93
N ASP A 62 -7.99 -4.97 -4.03
CA ASP A 62 -8.94 -5.66 -3.15
C ASP A 62 -9.32 -7.04 -3.72
N ALA A 63 -10.15 -7.79 -2.95
CA ALA A 63 -10.55 -9.14 -3.34
C ALA A 63 -11.40 -9.16 -4.60
N LYS A 64 -11.98 -8.06 -5.00
CA LYS A 64 -12.78 -7.94 -6.20
C LYS A 64 -11.99 -7.47 -7.41
N GLY A 65 -10.67 -7.32 -7.26
CA GLY A 65 -9.80 -6.93 -8.35
C GLY A 65 -9.73 -5.42 -8.59
N ARG A 66 -10.35 -4.61 -7.74
CA ARG A 66 -10.29 -3.16 -7.87
C ARG A 66 -9.02 -2.64 -7.20
N ALA A 67 -8.37 -1.70 -7.85
CA ALA A 67 -7.07 -1.21 -7.42
C ALA A 67 -7.10 0.29 -7.17
N ASP A 68 -6.29 0.73 -6.20
CA ASP A 68 -6.00 2.14 -5.98
C ASP A 68 -4.50 2.29 -5.80
N GLY A 69 -3.95 3.39 -6.27
CA GLY A 69 -2.52 3.59 -6.21
C GLY A 69 -2.15 5.05 -6.04
N VAL A 70 -0.93 5.26 -5.56
CA VAL A 70 -0.38 6.59 -5.36
C VAL A 70 1.12 6.54 -5.59
N THR A 71 1.68 7.61 -6.14
CA THR A 71 3.13 7.75 -6.27
C THR A 71 3.62 8.65 -5.15
N VAL A 72 4.61 8.19 -4.40
CA VAL A 72 5.19 8.93 -3.29
C VAL A 72 6.66 9.19 -3.56
N ARG A 73 7.15 10.30 -3.02
CA ARG A 73 8.58 10.62 -3.06
C ARG A 73 9.15 10.43 -1.67
N LEU A 74 10.16 9.58 -1.59
CA LEU A 74 10.87 9.32 -0.34
C LEU A 74 12.25 9.93 -0.41
N LYS A 75 12.61 10.67 0.63
CA LYS A 75 13.90 11.36 0.70
C LYS A 75 14.94 10.55 1.43
#